data_93ad7f27271b702cf94acc097e55a746
#
_entry.id   93ad7f27271b702cf94acc097e55a746
#
_cell.length_a   1.000
_cell.length_b   1.000
_cell.length_c   1.000
_cell.angle_alpha   90.00
_cell.angle_beta   90.00
_cell.angle_gamma   90.00
#
_symmetry.space_group_name_H-M   'P 1'
#
loop_
_entity.id
_entity.type
_entity.pdbx_description
1 polymer ?
#
loop_
_entity_poly.entity_id
_entity_poly.type
_entity_poly.pdbx_seq_one_letter_code
_entity_poly.pdbx_strand_id
1 'polypeptide(L)'
;MNKKQMSEQDIRTKYITPAILAAGWDRDLQIREEVSFTKGKITVRRKIVKRGEQKRADYILYWKPNIPLAIVEAKDNNHRIADGMEQALNYAEILDIPFVFTSNGDGFSFYDKTAEHNVQIELAFDQFPSPEELWARYKKFKGITDASEKVVAQDYYYNPNDDRKPRYYQCNAINRAVEAVASGQNRLLLTMATGTGKTYTAFQIIYRLWKSRTKKRILFLADRNVLVDDPMRKDFKFFNADSNNRKMTKIRDKKVDKAYEVYFAIYQGVTGQVGFADTYKEFSPDFFDLIIVDECHRGSAKDDSAWRKILEYFKNATQIGMTATPKETKDTSNIEYFGEPIYTYTLRQGIEDGFLAPYKVVRVGIDKDLEGYRPTKGKRDKYGIEIEDREYNIKDYDKNLVLEKRTELVAKRVSDFLKKNNSRFAKTIFFCVDIDHAARMAQALRNENGDLVRQNPKYVVQMTSGSEGVKELENFMTADEPYPVLVTTSKLLTTGVDADTVKFIVLDSNRSEERRVGKECRSRWSPYH
;
A
#
# COMPACT_ATOMS: atom_id res chain seq x y z
N MET A 1 -45.10 -0.14 -24.84
CA MET A 1 -44.22 1.02 -24.61
C MET A 1 -43.07 0.95 -25.59
N ASN A 2 -42.77 2.02 -26.29
CA ASN A 2 -41.67 2.02 -27.27
C ASN A 2 -40.33 1.94 -26.48
N LYS A 3 -39.41 1.04 -26.83
CA LYS A 3 -38.10 0.88 -26.19
C LYS A 3 -37.33 2.21 -26.09
N LYS A 4 -37.43 3.06 -27.11
CA LYS A 4 -36.78 4.38 -27.16
C LYS A 4 -37.27 5.37 -26.06
N GLN A 5 -38.42 5.09 -25.45
CA GLN A 5 -38.98 5.90 -24.37
C GLN A 5 -38.64 5.34 -22.97
N MET A 6 -37.96 4.20 -22.92
CA MET A 6 -37.57 3.55 -21.67
C MET A 6 -36.28 4.15 -21.13
N SER A 7 -36.24 4.27 -19.82
CA SER A 7 -35.00 4.64 -19.13
C SER A 7 -33.97 3.50 -19.23
N GLU A 8 -32.70 3.82 -19.00
CA GLU A 8 -31.63 2.82 -18.89
C GLU A 8 -31.98 1.75 -17.83
N GLN A 9 -32.58 2.15 -16.70
CA GLN A 9 -33.06 1.22 -15.67
C GLN A 9 -34.17 0.28 -16.20
N ASP A 10 -35.09 0.78 -17.04
CA ASP A 10 -36.11 -0.10 -17.65
C ASP A 10 -35.47 -1.09 -18.61
N ILE A 11 -34.48 -0.66 -19.41
CA ILE A 11 -33.73 -1.53 -20.32
C ILE A 11 -33.02 -2.63 -19.55
N ARG A 12 -32.36 -2.27 -18.45
CA ARG A 12 -31.68 -3.22 -17.57
C ARG A 12 -32.66 -4.27 -17.04
N THR A 13 -33.74 -3.82 -16.43
CA THR A 13 -34.69 -4.70 -15.74
C THR A 13 -35.46 -5.59 -16.70
N LYS A 14 -35.86 -5.06 -17.89
CA LYS A 14 -36.78 -5.78 -18.81
C LYS A 14 -36.06 -6.63 -19.84
N TYR A 15 -34.81 -6.31 -20.19
CA TYR A 15 -34.08 -6.98 -21.28
C TYR A 15 -32.73 -7.56 -20.85
N ILE A 16 -31.86 -6.78 -20.18
CA ILE A 16 -30.49 -7.20 -19.89
C ILE A 16 -30.49 -8.25 -18.76
N THR A 17 -31.08 -7.94 -17.60
CA THR A 17 -31.12 -8.89 -16.47
C THR A 17 -31.79 -10.21 -16.85
N PRO A 18 -32.97 -10.23 -17.56
CA PRO A 18 -33.58 -11.48 -17.99
C PRO A 18 -32.70 -12.32 -18.94
N ALA A 19 -31.94 -11.68 -19.84
CA ALA A 19 -31.03 -12.39 -20.73
C ALA A 19 -29.86 -13.03 -19.97
N ILE A 20 -29.28 -12.31 -19.02
CA ILE A 20 -28.21 -12.84 -18.16
C ILE A 20 -28.71 -14.02 -17.35
N LEU A 21 -29.91 -13.93 -16.76
CA LEU A 21 -30.53 -15.03 -16.00
C LEU A 21 -30.84 -16.22 -16.88
N ALA A 22 -31.35 -15.99 -18.09
CA ALA A 22 -31.65 -17.06 -19.06
C ALA A 22 -30.40 -17.83 -19.51
N ALA A 23 -29.23 -17.18 -19.50
CA ALA A 23 -27.93 -17.80 -19.76
C ALA A 23 -27.39 -18.64 -18.57
N GLY A 24 -28.12 -18.73 -17.46
CA GLY A 24 -27.78 -19.58 -16.32
C GLY A 24 -27.04 -18.88 -15.18
N TRP A 25 -26.88 -17.55 -15.21
CA TRP A 25 -26.26 -16.82 -14.12
C TRP A 25 -27.18 -16.74 -12.90
N ASP A 26 -26.63 -17.08 -11.71
CA ASP A 26 -27.35 -16.98 -10.45
C ASP A 26 -27.44 -15.53 -9.98
N ARG A 27 -28.68 -15.06 -9.73
CA ARG A 27 -28.96 -13.68 -9.36
C ARG A 27 -28.29 -13.27 -8.04
N ASP A 28 -28.34 -14.13 -7.05
CA ASP A 28 -27.93 -13.79 -5.69
C ASP A 28 -26.43 -14.01 -5.46
N LEU A 29 -25.86 -15.01 -6.13
CA LEU A 29 -24.47 -15.42 -5.93
C LEU A 29 -23.50 -14.82 -6.95
N GLN A 30 -23.94 -14.65 -8.21
CA GLN A 30 -23.06 -14.35 -9.32
C GLN A 30 -23.26 -12.95 -9.92
N ILE A 31 -24.43 -12.33 -9.77
CA ILE A 31 -24.74 -11.03 -10.35
C ILE A 31 -24.65 -9.96 -9.27
N ARG A 32 -23.91 -8.90 -9.53
CA ARG A 32 -23.88 -7.69 -8.71
C ARG A 32 -24.16 -6.48 -9.58
N GLU A 33 -25.17 -5.72 -9.18
CA GLU A 33 -25.61 -4.52 -9.88
C GLU A 33 -25.10 -3.26 -9.17
N GLU A 34 -24.91 -2.16 -9.90
CA GLU A 34 -24.55 -0.84 -9.40
C GLU A 34 -23.30 -0.84 -8.50
N VAL A 35 -22.24 -1.55 -8.93
CA VAL A 35 -21.04 -1.77 -8.13
C VAL A 35 -20.13 -0.57 -8.15
N SER A 36 -20.15 0.21 -7.08
CA SER A 36 -19.17 1.28 -6.88
C SER A 36 -17.84 0.72 -6.38
N PHE A 37 -16.74 0.96 -7.11
CA PHE A 37 -15.42 0.40 -6.80
C PHE A 37 -14.36 1.45 -6.43
N THR A 38 -14.58 2.74 -6.73
CA THR A 38 -13.74 3.84 -6.24
C THR A 38 -14.49 4.70 -5.23
N LYS A 39 -13.77 5.53 -4.48
CA LYS A 39 -14.39 6.52 -3.57
C LYS A 39 -14.52 7.91 -4.19
N GLY A 40 -14.05 8.11 -5.42
CA GLY A 40 -14.00 9.40 -6.08
C GLY A 40 -12.86 10.29 -5.56
N LYS A 41 -12.18 10.96 -6.47
CA LYS A 41 -11.00 11.81 -6.21
C LYS A 41 -11.33 12.95 -5.25
N ILE A 42 -10.51 13.13 -4.24
CA ILE A 42 -10.62 14.28 -3.33
C ILE A 42 -9.87 15.47 -3.94
N THR A 43 -10.57 16.58 -4.13
CA THR A 43 -9.98 17.84 -4.60
C THR A 43 -10.07 18.87 -3.49
N VAL A 44 -8.91 19.46 -3.14
CA VAL A 44 -8.82 20.53 -2.13
C VAL A 44 -8.51 21.84 -2.82
N ARG A 45 -9.43 22.81 -2.76
CA ARG A 45 -9.22 24.18 -3.24
C ARG A 45 -9.39 25.17 -2.08
N ARG A 46 -8.28 25.75 -1.62
CA ARG A 46 -8.22 26.59 -0.41
C ARG A 46 -8.75 25.81 0.82
N LYS A 47 -9.93 26.20 1.39
CA LYS A 47 -10.60 25.55 2.53
C LYS A 47 -11.73 24.60 2.11
N ILE A 48 -12.03 24.51 0.80
CA ILE A 48 -13.13 23.70 0.28
C ILE A 48 -12.55 22.34 -0.13
N VAL A 49 -13.11 21.29 0.46
CA VAL A 49 -12.84 19.89 0.10
C VAL A 49 -14.04 19.37 -0.68
N LYS A 50 -13.83 18.94 -1.90
CA LYS A 50 -14.85 18.33 -2.75
C LYS A 50 -14.41 16.92 -3.14
N ARG A 51 -15.32 15.97 -3.03
CA ARG A 51 -15.12 14.61 -3.54
C ARG A 51 -15.74 14.51 -4.93
N GLY A 52 -15.02 13.91 -5.87
CA GLY A 52 -15.51 13.61 -7.22
C GLY A 52 -16.45 12.41 -7.22
N GLU A 53 -16.97 12.10 -8.39
CA GLU A 53 -17.83 10.95 -8.58
C GLU A 53 -17.09 9.63 -8.41
N GLN A 54 -17.80 8.63 -7.93
CA GLN A 54 -17.31 7.26 -7.84
C GLN A 54 -17.44 6.60 -9.21
N LYS A 55 -16.48 5.77 -9.57
CA LYS A 55 -16.64 4.87 -10.71
C LYS A 55 -17.56 3.73 -10.27
N ARG A 56 -18.58 3.49 -11.09
CA ARG A 56 -19.62 2.49 -10.84
C ARG A 56 -19.90 1.72 -12.11
N ALA A 57 -19.90 0.41 -12.01
CA ALA A 57 -20.27 -0.51 -13.08
C ALA A 57 -21.73 -0.92 -12.94
N ASP A 58 -22.47 -1.02 -14.03
CA ASP A 58 -23.88 -1.41 -14.00
C ASP A 58 -24.02 -2.86 -13.53
N TYR A 59 -23.23 -3.79 -14.09
CA TYR A 59 -23.15 -5.16 -13.63
C TYR A 59 -21.70 -5.64 -13.57
N ILE A 60 -21.40 -6.44 -12.55
CA ILE A 60 -20.21 -7.30 -12.51
C ILE A 60 -20.69 -8.74 -12.28
N LEU A 61 -20.30 -9.65 -13.16
CA LEU A 61 -20.64 -11.05 -13.10
C LEU A 61 -19.46 -11.85 -12.55
N TYR A 62 -19.74 -12.71 -11.57
CA TYR A 62 -18.74 -13.47 -10.81
C TYR A 62 -18.90 -14.96 -11.02
N TRP A 63 -17.80 -15.69 -11.21
CA TRP A 63 -17.79 -17.15 -11.09
C TRP A 63 -17.96 -17.57 -9.63
N LYS A 64 -17.17 -17.01 -8.75
CA LYS A 64 -17.24 -17.12 -7.29
C LYS A 64 -17.11 -15.71 -6.71
N PRO A 65 -17.47 -15.48 -5.43
CA PRO A 65 -17.44 -14.13 -4.84
C PRO A 65 -16.12 -13.36 -4.99
N ASN A 66 -15.01 -14.09 -5.15
CA ASN A 66 -13.66 -13.55 -5.32
C ASN A 66 -13.16 -13.54 -6.78
N ILE A 67 -13.94 -14.05 -7.74
CA ILE A 67 -13.52 -14.18 -9.16
C ILE A 67 -14.50 -13.42 -10.06
N PRO A 68 -14.28 -12.13 -10.31
CA PRO A 68 -15.06 -11.40 -11.30
C PRO A 68 -14.67 -11.86 -12.71
N LEU A 69 -15.66 -12.19 -13.54
CA LEU A 69 -15.44 -12.65 -14.91
C LEU A 69 -15.82 -11.60 -15.94
N ALA A 70 -16.98 -10.96 -15.78
CA ALA A 70 -17.51 -10.08 -16.80
C ALA A 70 -18.03 -8.77 -16.21
N ILE A 71 -17.95 -7.72 -17.01
CA ILE A 71 -18.61 -6.44 -16.78
C ILE A 71 -19.65 -6.22 -17.89
N VAL A 72 -20.82 -5.72 -17.52
CA VAL A 72 -21.86 -5.32 -18.48
C VAL A 72 -22.23 -3.87 -18.20
N GLU A 73 -22.12 -3.03 -19.22
CA GLU A 73 -22.52 -1.62 -19.19
C GLU A 73 -23.80 -1.44 -19.99
N ALA A 74 -24.78 -0.80 -19.42
CA ALA A 74 -26.07 -0.57 -20.02
C ALA A 74 -26.17 0.84 -20.60
N LYS A 75 -26.99 0.99 -21.64
CA LYS A 75 -27.42 2.27 -22.20
C LYS A 75 -28.92 2.22 -22.52
N ASP A 76 -29.57 3.37 -22.58
CA ASP A 76 -30.95 3.43 -23.12
C ASP A 76 -30.99 3.12 -24.63
N ASN A 77 -32.16 2.82 -25.14
CA ASN A 77 -32.34 2.36 -26.54
C ASN A 77 -32.19 3.49 -27.57
N ASN A 78 -31.78 4.70 -27.18
CA ASN A 78 -31.40 5.77 -28.12
C ASN A 78 -29.91 5.69 -28.50
N HIS A 79 -29.15 4.85 -27.82
CA HIS A 79 -27.74 4.57 -28.09
C HIS A 79 -27.58 3.31 -28.95
N ARG A 80 -26.41 3.15 -29.59
CA ARG A 80 -26.05 1.90 -30.28
C ARG A 80 -25.67 0.83 -29.22
N ILE A 81 -25.75 -0.46 -29.62
CA ILE A 81 -25.38 -1.59 -28.75
C ILE A 81 -23.95 -1.45 -28.22
N ALA A 82 -23.04 -0.95 -29.05
CA ALA A 82 -21.62 -0.77 -28.71
C ALA A 82 -21.31 0.54 -27.95
N ASP A 83 -22.27 1.45 -27.79
CA ASP A 83 -22.05 2.68 -27.07
C ASP A 83 -21.79 2.36 -25.58
N GLY A 84 -20.76 2.98 -25.00
CA GLY A 84 -20.31 2.65 -23.63
C GLY A 84 -19.17 1.63 -23.57
N MET A 85 -18.75 1.00 -24.69
CA MET A 85 -17.68 0.01 -24.69
C MET A 85 -16.35 0.57 -24.18
N GLU A 86 -15.98 1.80 -24.53
CA GLU A 86 -14.77 2.45 -24.02
C GLU A 86 -14.80 2.59 -22.48
N GLN A 87 -15.94 3.00 -21.94
CA GLN A 87 -16.15 3.08 -20.49
C GLN A 87 -16.04 1.71 -19.84
N ALA A 88 -16.72 0.71 -20.40
CA ALA A 88 -16.70 -0.67 -19.90
C ALA A 88 -15.29 -1.28 -19.95
N LEU A 89 -14.54 -1.04 -21.04
CA LEU A 89 -13.14 -1.50 -21.17
C LEU A 89 -12.22 -0.84 -20.12
N ASN A 90 -12.39 0.46 -19.88
CA ASN A 90 -11.64 1.15 -18.82
C ASN A 90 -11.94 0.56 -17.44
N TYR A 91 -13.19 0.28 -17.13
CA TYR A 91 -13.57 -0.35 -15.87
C TYR A 91 -13.03 -1.78 -15.76
N ALA A 92 -13.11 -2.54 -16.84
CA ALA A 92 -12.59 -3.89 -16.94
C ALA A 92 -11.04 -3.95 -16.78
N GLU A 93 -10.32 -2.93 -17.24
CA GLU A 93 -8.88 -2.79 -17.00
C GLU A 93 -8.59 -2.52 -15.52
N ILE A 94 -9.32 -1.59 -14.90
CA ILE A 94 -9.16 -1.24 -13.49
C ILE A 94 -9.46 -2.44 -12.58
N LEU A 95 -10.50 -3.21 -12.91
CA LEU A 95 -10.98 -4.34 -12.10
C LEU A 95 -10.32 -5.68 -12.45
N ASP A 96 -9.43 -5.71 -13.44
CA ASP A 96 -8.78 -6.93 -13.97
C ASP A 96 -9.80 -7.97 -14.48
N ILE A 97 -10.84 -7.50 -15.18
CA ILE A 97 -11.93 -8.32 -15.72
C ILE A 97 -11.68 -8.57 -17.20
N PRO A 98 -11.73 -9.84 -17.68
CA PRO A 98 -11.41 -10.15 -19.07
C PRO A 98 -12.56 -10.01 -20.05
N PHE A 99 -13.81 -10.19 -19.64
CA PHE A 99 -14.97 -10.19 -20.52
C PHE A 99 -15.77 -8.91 -20.36
N VAL A 100 -16.04 -8.23 -21.47
CA VAL A 100 -16.68 -6.91 -21.47
C VAL A 100 -17.91 -6.92 -22.39
N PHE A 101 -19.04 -6.49 -21.86
CA PHE A 101 -20.29 -6.41 -22.58
C PHE A 101 -20.87 -5.00 -22.49
N THR A 102 -21.53 -4.58 -23.57
CA THR A 102 -22.43 -3.43 -23.56
C THR A 102 -23.78 -3.82 -24.15
N SER A 103 -24.84 -3.15 -23.73
CA SER A 103 -26.19 -3.41 -24.25
C SER A 103 -27.07 -2.17 -24.19
N ASN A 104 -27.90 -1.97 -25.21
CA ASN A 104 -28.98 -0.97 -25.27
C ASN A 104 -30.38 -1.60 -25.22
N GLY A 105 -30.49 -2.90 -24.92
CA GLY A 105 -31.72 -3.63 -24.90
C GLY A 105 -32.13 -4.27 -26.25
N ASP A 106 -31.28 -4.23 -27.28
CA ASP A 106 -31.53 -4.94 -28.56
C ASP A 106 -30.63 -6.18 -28.73
N GLY A 107 -29.57 -6.28 -27.95
CA GLY A 107 -28.59 -7.36 -27.91
C GLY A 107 -27.40 -6.94 -27.08
N PHE A 108 -26.31 -7.66 -27.22
CA PHE A 108 -25.04 -7.35 -26.55
C PHE A 108 -23.92 -7.11 -27.56
N SER A 109 -23.06 -6.16 -27.29
CA SER A 109 -21.72 -6.10 -27.90
C SER A 109 -20.73 -6.71 -26.94
N PHE A 110 -19.97 -7.69 -27.38
CA PHE A 110 -19.06 -8.48 -26.54
C PHE A 110 -17.61 -8.29 -27.00
N TYR A 111 -16.74 -8.04 -26.05
CA TYR A 111 -15.30 -7.93 -26.22
C TYR A 111 -14.59 -8.92 -25.29
N ASP A 112 -13.82 -9.84 -25.88
CA ASP A 112 -13.08 -10.90 -25.19
C ASP A 112 -11.57 -10.58 -25.18
N LYS A 113 -11.03 -10.18 -24.01
CA LYS A 113 -9.61 -9.91 -23.82
C LYS A 113 -8.75 -11.19 -23.78
N THR A 114 -9.36 -12.36 -23.69
CA THR A 114 -8.65 -13.65 -23.62
C THR A 114 -8.38 -14.24 -25.01
N ALA A 115 -9.01 -13.69 -26.05
CA ALA A 115 -8.84 -14.11 -27.43
C ALA A 115 -7.51 -13.61 -28.00
N GLU A 116 -6.88 -14.38 -28.90
CA GLU A 116 -5.63 -14.01 -29.57
C GLU A 116 -5.76 -12.73 -30.41
N HIS A 117 -6.95 -12.51 -30.96
CA HIS A 117 -7.32 -11.27 -31.65
C HIS A 117 -8.49 -10.63 -30.93
N ASN A 118 -8.32 -9.40 -30.52
CA ASN A 118 -9.36 -8.60 -29.88
C ASN A 118 -10.48 -8.31 -30.88
N VAL A 119 -11.51 -9.14 -30.89
CA VAL A 119 -12.67 -9.00 -31.78
C VAL A 119 -13.87 -8.58 -30.93
N GLN A 120 -14.48 -7.48 -31.35
CA GLN A 120 -15.77 -7.08 -30.84
C GLN A 120 -16.86 -7.72 -31.72
N ILE A 121 -17.76 -8.48 -31.11
CA ILE A 121 -18.87 -9.15 -31.80
C ILE A 121 -20.20 -8.73 -31.19
N GLU A 122 -21.26 -8.76 -32.01
CA GLU A 122 -22.61 -8.60 -31.52
C GLU A 122 -23.25 -9.96 -31.26
N LEU A 123 -23.99 -10.06 -30.14
CA LEU A 123 -24.69 -11.25 -29.69
C LEU A 123 -26.18 -10.93 -29.50
N ALA A 124 -27.05 -11.84 -29.95
CA ALA A 124 -28.45 -11.82 -29.56
C ALA A 124 -28.59 -12.18 -28.06
N PHE A 125 -29.75 -11.90 -27.47
CA PHE A 125 -29.95 -12.14 -26.02
C PHE A 125 -29.82 -13.61 -25.63
N ASP A 126 -30.25 -14.52 -26.50
CA ASP A 126 -30.17 -15.98 -26.33
C ASP A 126 -28.74 -16.54 -26.52
N GLN A 127 -27.82 -15.70 -27.00
CA GLN A 127 -26.42 -16.04 -27.20
C GLN A 127 -25.49 -15.51 -26.08
N PHE A 128 -26.07 -14.96 -25.01
CA PHE A 128 -25.26 -14.51 -23.90
C PHE A 128 -24.56 -15.71 -23.25
N PRO A 129 -23.21 -15.68 -23.02
CA PRO A 129 -22.47 -16.85 -22.56
C PRO A 129 -22.82 -17.23 -21.12
N SER A 130 -22.81 -18.53 -20.85
CA SER A 130 -23.03 -19.07 -19.51
C SER A 130 -21.83 -18.82 -18.57
N PRO A 131 -22.04 -18.92 -17.25
CA PRO A 131 -20.93 -18.85 -16.28
C PRO A 131 -19.83 -19.87 -16.56
N GLU A 132 -20.20 -21.10 -16.94
CA GLU A 132 -19.28 -22.20 -17.23
C GLU A 132 -18.45 -21.94 -18.48
N GLU A 133 -19.06 -21.35 -19.50
CA GLU A 133 -18.38 -20.99 -20.75
C GLU A 133 -17.32 -19.90 -20.49
N LEU A 134 -17.69 -18.83 -19.81
CA LEU A 134 -16.73 -17.76 -19.48
C LEU A 134 -15.64 -18.26 -18.52
N TRP A 135 -16.00 -19.11 -17.57
CA TRP A 135 -15.03 -19.72 -16.67
C TRP A 135 -14.03 -20.63 -17.40
N ALA A 136 -14.50 -21.42 -18.35
CA ALA A 136 -13.62 -22.27 -19.16
C ALA A 136 -12.61 -21.44 -19.99
N ARG A 137 -13.08 -20.34 -20.60
CA ARG A 137 -12.22 -19.38 -21.33
C ARG A 137 -11.21 -18.73 -20.40
N TYR A 138 -11.64 -18.29 -19.21
CA TYR A 138 -10.76 -17.71 -18.18
C TYR A 138 -9.69 -18.70 -17.73
N LYS A 139 -10.08 -19.93 -17.39
CA LYS A 139 -9.12 -20.99 -17.00
C LYS A 139 -8.07 -21.23 -18.08
N LYS A 140 -8.48 -21.34 -19.32
CA LYS A 140 -7.55 -21.50 -20.46
C LYS A 140 -6.57 -20.33 -20.57
N PHE A 141 -7.09 -19.11 -20.51
CA PHE A 141 -6.29 -17.89 -20.58
C PHE A 141 -5.25 -17.77 -19.45
N LYS A 142 -5.66 -18.08 -18.21
CA LYS A 142 -4.80 -18.01 -17.02
C LYS A 142 -3.96 -19.27 -16.79
N GLY A 143 -4.11 -20.31 -17.59
CA GLY A 143 -3.44 -21.60 -17.39
C GLY A 143 -3.87 -22.32 -16.11
N ILE A 144 -5.12 -22.10 -15.64
CA ILE A 144 -5.66 -22.73 -14.43
C ILE A 144 -6.06 -24.17 -14.77
N THR A 145 -5.41 -25.12 -14.11
CA THR A 145 -5.74 -26.56 -14.17
C THR A 145 -6.80 -26.91 -13.12
N ASP A 146 -7.42 -28.09 -13.26
CA ASP A 146 -8.38 -28.59 -12.26
C ASP A 146 -7.72 -28.74 -10.86
N ALA A 147 -6.44 -29.05 -10.80
CA ALA A 147 -5.70 -29.11 -9.54
C ALA A 147 -5.52 -27.74 -8.89
N SER A 148 -5.27 -26.68 -9.69
CA SER A 148 -5.09 -25.32 -9.20
C SER A 148 -6.40 -24.54 -9.02
N GLU A 149 -7.50 -25.00 -9.62
CA GLU A 149 -8.82 -24.37 -9.53
C GLU A 149 -9.27 -24.21 -8.07
N LYS A 150 -9.08 -25.25 -7.24
CA LYS A 150 -9.44 -25.20 -5.82
C LYS A 150 -8.72 -24.07 -5.07
N VAL A 151 -7.50 -23.77 -5.44
CA VAL A 151 -6.68 -22.72 -4.83
C VAL A 151 -7.19 -21.35 -5.26
N VAL A 152 -7.43 -21.17 -6.56
CA VAL A 152 -7.93 -19.93 -7.16
C VAL A 152 -9.36 -19.63 -6.67
N ALA A 153 -10.19 -20.66 -6.53
CA ALA A 153 -11.58 -20.52 -6.07
C ALA A 153 -11.72 -20.35 -4.55
N GLN A 154 -10.63 -20.48 -3.76
CA GLN A 154 -10.70 -20.23 -2.32
C GLN A 154 -11.02 -18.76 -2.06
N ASP A 155 -12.12 -18.51 -1.34
CA ASP A 155 -12.59 -17.14 -1.05
C ASP A 155 -11.71 -16.42 -0.03
N TYR A 156 -11.91 -15.09 0.06
CA TYR A 156 -11.29 -14.23 1.05
C TYR A 156 -11.71 -14.60 2.47
N TYR A 157 -10.92 -14.16 3.44
CA TYR A 157 -11.37 -14.13 4.82
C TYR A 157 -12.30 -12.96 5.06
N TYR A 158 -13.49 -13.24 5.54
CA TYR A 158 -14.44 -12.25 6.04
C TYR A 158 -14.55 -12.41 7.55
N ASN A 159 -14.26 -11.32 8.28
CA ASN A 159 -14.41 -11.33 9.73
C ASN A 159 -15.91 -11.19 10.08
N PRO A 160 -16.52 -12.12 10.82
CA PRO A 160 -17.93 -12.02 11.18
C PRO A 160 -18.30 -10.77 12.01
N ASN A 161 -17.30 -10.17 12.67
CA ASN A 161 -17.48 -9.03 13.56
C ASN A 161 -17.02 -7.70 12.93
N ASP A 162 -16.75 -7.67 11.62
CA ASP A 162 -16.22 -6.50 10.94
C ASP A 162 -16.64 -6.55 9.47
N ASP A 163 -17.26 -5.48 8.98
CA ASP A 163 -17.68 -5.35 7.58
C ASP A 163 -16.53 -5.09 6.60
N ARG A 164 -15.30 -5.14 7.06
CA ARG A 164 -14.11 -4.90 6.24
C ARG A 164 -13.97 -5.94 5.14
N LYS A 165 -14.09 -5.47 3.89
CA LYS A 165 -13.86 -6.27 2.68
C LYS A 165 -12.62 -5.76 1.95
N PRO A 166 -11.92 -6.63 1.20
CA PRO A 166 -10.85 -6.16 0.33
C PRO A 166 -11.37 -5.14 -0.68
N ARG A 167 -10.63 -4.04 -0.87
CA ARG A 167 -10.91 -3.07 -1.92
C ARG A 167 -10.51 -3.66 -3.28
N TYR A 168 -11.07 -3.16 -4.38
CA TYR A 168 -10.84 -3.72 -5.72
C TYR A 168 -9.36 -3.94 -6.03
N TYR A 169 -8.49 -2.97 -5.75
CA TYR A 169 -7.05 -3.08 -6.00
C TYR A 169 -6.37 -4.13 -5.10
N GLN A 170 -6.89 -4.35 -3.89
CA GLN A 170 -6.45 -5.44 -3.02
C GLN A 170 -6.92 -6.79 -3.58
N CYS A 171 -8.17 -6.85 -4.08
CA CYS A 171 -8.67 -8.05 -4.77
C CYS A 171 -7.77 -8.42 -5.96
N ASN A 172 -7.43 -7.45 -6.80
CA ASN A 172 -6.53 -7.67 -7.94
C ASN A 172 -5.16 -8.21 -7.49
N ALA A 173 -4.54 -7.57 -6.49
CA ALA A 173 -3.25 -7.99 -5.95
C ALA A 173 -3.31 -9.42 -5.37
N ILE A 174 -4.36 -9.74 -4.59
CA ILE A 174 -4.56 -11.04 -3.96
C ILE A 174 -4.80 -12.11 -5.02
N ASN A 175 -5.70 -11.86 -5.98
CA ASN A 175 -6.03 -12.81 -7.02
C ASN A 175 -4.82 -13.13 -7.88
N ARG A 176 -4.10 -12.11 -8.37
CA ARG A 176 -2.88 -12.31 -9.17
C ARG A 176 -1.81 -13.09 -8.43
N ALA A 177 -1.62 -12.81 -7.13
CA ALA A 177 -0.65 -13.55 -6.31
C ALA A 177 -1.06 -15.02 -6.14
N VAL A 178 -2.33 -15.28 -5.83
CA VAL A 178 -2.85 -16.65 -5.65
C VAL A 178 -2.83 -17.43 -6.96
N GLU A 179 -3.21 -16.82 -8.08
CA GLU A 179 -3.14 -17.41 -9.42
C GLU A 179 -1.69 -17.75 -9.81
N ALA A 180 -0.75 -16.83 -9.58
CA ALA A 180 0.66 -17.05 -9.87
C ALA A 180 1.25 -18.20 -9.05
N VAL A 181 0.92 -18.29 -7.75
CA VAL A 181 1.32 -19.42 -6.89
C VAL A 181 0.67 -20.72 -7.34
N ALA A 182 -0.61 -20.69 -7.71
CA ALA A 182 -1.34 -21.86 -8.20
C ALA A 182 -0.80 -22.37 -9.54
N SER A 183 -0.23 -21.48 -10.36
CA SER A 183 0.47 -21.80 -11.61
C SER A 183 1.94 -22.21 -11.42
N GLY A 184 2.42 -22.34 -10.16
CA GLY A 184 3.78 -22.82 -9.85
C GLY A 184 4.86 -21.74 -9.86
N GLN A 185 4.51 -20.44 -9.90
CA GLN A 185 5.52 -19.39 -9.77
C GLN A 185 6.01 -19.31 -8.32
N ASN A 186 7.33 -19.28 -8.16
CA ASN A 186 7.97 -19.33 -6.85
C ASN A 186 8.54 -17.99 -6.38
N ARG A 187 8.61 -16.98 -7.24
CA ARG A 187 9.07 -15.63 -6.88
C ARG A 187 8.13 -14.59 -7.45
N LEU A 188 7.61 -13.73 -6.61
CA LEU A 188 6.58 -12.75 -6.95
C LEU A 188 6.90 -11.41 -6.30
N LEU A 189 6.64 -10.31 -7.03
CA LEU A 189 6.73 -8.96 -6.50
C LEU A 189 5.38 -8.26 -6.58
N LEU A 190 4.93 -7.69 -5.46
CA LEU A 190 3.76 -6.81 -5.38
C LEU A 190 4.20 -5.39 -5.04
N THR A 191 3.84 -4.43 -5.87
CA THR A 191 4.12 -3.03 -5.63
C THR A 191 2.83 -2.30 -5.27
N MET A 192 2.71 -1.87 -4.02
CA MET A 192 1.53 -1.16 -3.52
C MET A 192 1.96 0.03 -2.67
N ALA A 193 1.42 1.21 -2.95
CA ALA A 193 1.75 2.44 -2.22
C ALA A 193 1.50 2.30 -0.71
N THR A 194 2.22 3.10 0.10
CA THR A 194 1.98 3.17 1.55
C THR A 194 0.54 3.63 1.83
N GLY A 195 -0.09 3.08 2.86
CA GLY A 195 -1.49 3.38 3.21
C GLY A 195 -2.55 2.62 2.38
N THR A 196 -2.15 1.75 1.44
CA THR A 196 -3.08 0.95 0.64
C THR A 196 -3.44 -0.41 1.27
N GLY A 197 -2.93 -0.70 2.46
CA GLY A 197 -3.21 -1.92 3.21
C GLY A 197 -2.43 -3.15 2.72
N LYS A 198 -1.13 -2.98 2.42
CA LYS A 198 -0.22 -4.09 2.06
C LYS A 198 -0.31 -5.27 3.03
N THR A 199 -0.28 -4.99 4.33
CA THR A 199 -0.33 -6.02 5.39
C THR A 199 -1.63 -6.83 5.35
N TYR A 200 -2.77 -6.15 5.15
CA TYR A 200 -4.06 -6.82 4.97
C TYR A 200 -4.10 -7.64 3.68
N THR A 201 -3.50 -7.15 2.61
CA THR A 201 -3.34 -7.90 1.34
C THR A 201 -2.50 -9.16 1.57
N ALA A 202 -1.37 -9.06 2.29
CA ALA A 202 -0.54 -10.20 2.66
C ALA A 202 -1.32 -11.23 3.49
N PHE A 203 -2.09 -10.76 4.48
CA PHE A 203 -2.95 -11.63 5.30
C PHE A 203 -3.93 -12.43 4.42
N GLN A 204 -4.62 -11.78 3.49
CA GLN A 204 -5.58 -12.44 2.62
C GLN A 204 -4.92 -13.46 1.67
N ILE A 205 -3.73 -13.16 1.16
CA ILE A 205 -2.94 -14.12 0.36
C ILE A 205 -2.59 -15.34 1.20
N ILE A 206 -2.05 -15.11 2.40
CA ILE A 206 -1.69 -16.17 3.35
C ILE A 206 -2.91 -17.01 3.71
N TYR A 207 -4.02 -16.36 4.07
CA TYR A 207 -5.25 -17.06 4.45
C TYR A 207 -5.75 -17.97 3.33
N ARG A 208 -5.83 -17.50 2.09
CA ARG A 208 -6.32 -18.28 0.94
C ARG A 208 -5.43 -19.48 0.64
N LEU A 209 -4.11 -19.28 0.61
CA LEU A 209 -3.14 -20.36 0.36
C LEU A 209 -3.10 -21.37 1.51
N TRP A 210 -3.25 -20.91 2.74
CA TRP A 210 -3.32 -21.76 3.91
C TRP A 210 -4.66 -22.54 3.99
N LYS A 211 -5.77 -21.86 3.76
CA LYS A 211 -7.12 -22.47 3.83
C LYS A 211 -7.33 -23.53 2.74
N SER A 212 -6.81 -23.27 1.54
CA SER A 212 -6.78 -24.26 0.44
C SER A 212 -5.80 -25.42 0.68
N ARG A 213 -5.01 -25.36 1.77
CA ARG A 213 -3.94 -26.30 2.12
C ARG A 213 -2.81 -26.40 1.10
N THR A 214 -2.66 -25.40 0.25
CA THR A 214 -1.56 -25.28 -0.72
C THR A 214 -0.26 -24.92 -0.03
N LYS A 215 -0.33 -24.08 1.00
CA LYS A 215 0.80 -23.66 1.85
C LYS A 215 0.43 -23.89 3.32
N LYS A 216 1.34 -24.48 4.10
CA LYS A 216 1.10 -24.86 5.50
C LYS A 216 2.01 -24.17 6.49
N ARG A 217 3.30 -24.00 6.14
CA ARG A 217 4.33 -23.39 6.97
C ARG A 217 4.78 -22.08 6.37
N ILE A 218 4.39 -21.00 7.00
CA ILE A 218 4.46 -19.65 6.41
C ILE A 218 5.34 -18.77 7.28
N LEU A 219 6.28 -18.05 6.66
CA LEU A 219 7.13 -17.06 7.30
C LEU A 219 6.81 -15.66 6.78
N PHE A 220 6.46 -14.75 7.68
CA PHE A 220 6.30 -13.34 7.41
C PHE A 220 7.51 -12.58 7.95
N LEU A 221 8.28 -11.98 7.06
CA LEU A 221 9.49 -11.20 7.37
C LEU A 221 9.22 -9.71 7.25
N ALA A 222 9.61 -8.94 8.26
CA ALA A 222 9.56 -7.48 8.24
C ALA A 222 10.88 -6.88 8.76
N ASP A 223 11.06 -5.56 8.54
CA ASP A 223 12.27 -4.86 8.97
C ASP A 223 12.23 -4.40 10.44
N ARG A 224 11.04 -4.32 11.06
CA ARG A 224 10.84 -3.75 12.39
C ARG A 224 9.77 -4.45 13.22
N ASN A 225 9.90 -4.35 14.57
CA ASN A 225 8.95 -4.91 15.52
C ASN A 225 7.51 -4.41 15.30
N VAL A 226 7.30 -3.13 15.03
CA VAL A 226 5.97 -2.55 14.79
C VAL A 226 5.30 -3.21 13.58
N LEU A 227 6.05 -3.51 12.51
CA LEU A 227 5.56 -4.20 11.31
C LEU A 227 5.30 -5.70 11.52
N VAL A 228 5.62 -6.23 12.69
CA VAL A 228 5.31 -7.59 13.12
C VAL A 228 4.19 -7.59 14.15
N ASP A 229 4.31 -6.77 15.20
CA ASP A 229 3.41 -6.82 16.36
C ASP A 229 2.00 -6.30 16.03
N ASP A 230 1.88 -5.22 15.24
CA ASP A 230 0.58 -4.68 14.83
C ASP A 230 -0.20 -5.61 13.89
N PRO A 231 0.40 -6.17 12.82
CA PRO A 231 -0.26 -7.20 12.02
C PRO A 231 -0.76 -8.38 12.84
N MET A 232 0.06 -8.93 13.73
CA MET A 232 -0.33 -10.05 14.56
C MET A 232 -1.56 -9.75 15.43
N ARG A 233 -1.64 -8.52 15.98
CA ARG A 233 -2.76 -8.10 16.84
C ARG A 233 -4.04 -7.78 16.06
N LYS A 234 -3.91 -7.27 14.83
CA LYS A 234 -5.02 -6.78 14.00
C LYS A 234 -5.44 -7.79 12.93
N ASP A 235 -4.74 -7.80 11.81
CA ASP A 235 -5.16 -8.55 10.62
C ASP A 235 -5.03 -10.07 10.80
N PHE A 236 -3.96 -10.52 11.47
CA PHE A 236 -3.63 -11.95 11.64
C PHE A 236 -4.22 -12.61 12.90
N LYS A 237 -4.97 -11.86 13.71
CA LYS A 237 -5.56 -12.42 14.96
C LYS A 237 -6.39 -13.70 14.75
N PHE A 238 -6.89 -13.91 13.54
CA PHE A 238 -7.60 -15.13 13.13
C PHE A 238 -6.82 -16.40 13.47
N PHE A 239 -5.49 -16.41 13.23
CA PHE A 239 -4.65 -17.59 13.46
C PHE A 239 -4.44 -17.95 14.94
N ASN A 240 -4.83 -17.06 15.85
CA ASN A 240 -4.79 -17.29 17.29
C ASN A 240 -6.14 -17.06 17.97
N ALA A 241 -7.24 -17.09 17.21
CA ALA A 241 -8.60 -16.91 17.76
C ALA A 241 -8.99 -18.02 18.74
N ASP A 242 -8.51 -19.23 18.49
CA ASP A 242 -8.64 -20.35 19.46
C ASP A 242 -7.39 -20.35 20.37
N SER A 243 -7.61 -20.08 21.66
CA SER A 243 -6.53 -20.06 22.65
C SER A 243 -5.86 -21.41 22.87
N ASN A 244 -6.60 -22.51 22.62
CA ASN A 244 -6.12 -23.89 22.79
C ASN A 244 -5.41 -24.42 21.53
N ASN A 245 -5.58 -23.76 20.39
CA ASN A 245 -4.99 -24.18 19.11
C ASN A 245 -4.40 -22.97 18.38
N ARG A 246 -3.41 -22.34 19.01
CA ARG A 246 -2.69 -21.21 18.42
C ARG A 246 -1.84 -21.67 17.25
N LYS A 247 -2.01 -21.01 16.12
CA LYS A 247 -1.30 -21.35 14.87
C LYS A 247 -0.21 -20.36 14.49
N MET A 248 -0.11 -19.22 15.20
CA MET A 248 0.79 -18.14 14.88
C MET A 248 1.71 -17.82 16.06
N THR A 249 2.98 -17.59 15.75
CA THR A 249 4.00 -17.18 16.72
C THR A 249 4.96 -16.12 16.14
N LYS A 250 5.62 -15.38 17.05
CA LYS A 250 6.74 -14.47 16.69
C LYS A 250 8.04 -15.11 17.18
N ILE A 251 9.00 -15.22 16.30
CA ILE A 251 10.35 -15.68 16.64
C ILE A 251 11.05 -14.53 17.35
N ARG A 252 11.34 -14.71 18.66
CA ARG A 252 11.96 -13.69 19.53
C ARG A 252 13.37 -14.05 19.99
N ASP A 253 13.60 -15.34 20.25
CA ASP A 253 14.83 -15.88 20.84
C ASP A 253 15.41 -17.00 19.97
N LYS A 254 16.60 -17.48 20.34
CA LYS A 254 17.26 -18.60 19.65
C LYS A 254 16.49 -19.94 19.74
N LYS A 255 15.50 -20.05 20.62
CA LYS A 255 14.67 -21.26 20.71
C LYS A 255 13.46 -21.14 19.78
N VAL A 256 13.39 -22.07 18.85
CA VAL A 256 12.35 -22.11 17.82
C VAL A 256 11.37 -23.21 18.14
N ASP A 257 10.11 -22.86 18.35
CA ASP A 257 9.04 -23.82 18.44
C ASP A 257 8.51 -24.13 17.03
N LYS A 258 8.63 -25.39 16.61
CA LYS A 258 8.24 -25.87 15.26
C LYS A 258 6.77 -26.30 15.15
N ALA A 259 5.98 -26.11 16.21
CA ALA A 259 4.58 -26.55 16.26
C ALA A 259 3.61 -25.61 15.51
N TYR A 260 4.02 -24.38 15.27
CA TYR A 260 3.17 -23.36 14.64
C TYR A 260 3.12 -23.48 13.11
N GLU A 261 2.11 -22.85 12.52
CA GLU A 261 1.89 -22.82 11.06
C GLU A 261 2.31 -21.47 10.45
N VAL A 262 2.14 -20.35 11.18
CA VAL A 262 2.50 -18.99 10.73
C VAL A 262 3.53 -18.39 11.68
N TYR A 263 4.65 -17.99 11.12
CA TYR A 263 5.79 -17.43 11.85
C TYR A 263 6.03 -15.98 11.43
N PHE A 264 6.25 -15.13 12.41
CA PHE A 264 6.64 -13.74 12.21
C PHE A 264 8.07 -13.52 12.71
N ALA A 265 8.87 -12.84 11.91
CA ALA A 265 10.25 -12.52 12.27
C ALA A 265 10.71 -11.19 11.70
N ILE A 266 11.74 -10.62 12.33
CA ILE A 266 12.44 -9.44 11.85
C ILE A 266 13.72 -9.89 11.18
N TYR A 267 13.96 -9.47 9.94
CA TYR A 267 15.18 -9.83 9.21
C TYR A 267 16.39 -8.96 9.55
N GLN A 268 16.21 -7.80 10.18
CA GLN A 268 17.33 -6.96 10.62
C GLN A 268 17.86 -7.40 11.99
N GLY A 269 18.96 -8.14 11.98
CA GLY A 269 19.76 -8.46 13.15
C GLY A 269 21.05 -7.60 13.27
N VAL A 270 20.99 -6.28 13.01
CA VAL A 270 22.22 -5.47 12.79
C VAL A 270 22.73 -4.77 14.05
N THR A 271 22.10 -4.89 15.22
CA THR A 271 22.52 -4.14 16.42
C THR A 271 22.64 -4.98 17.68
N GLY A 272 23.13 -6.22 17.58
CA GLY A 272 23.40 -7.05 18.76
C GLY A 272 22.16 -7.56 19.50
N GLN A 273 20.96 -7.28 18.99
CA GLN A 273 19.73 -7.95 19.41
C GLN A 273 19.49 -9.13 18.48
N VAL A 274 19.28 -10.29 19.08
CA VAL A 274 19.07 -11.58 18.40
C VAL A 274 17.90 -11.44 17.41
N GLY A 275 18.23 -11.32 16.13
CA GLY A 275 17.25 -11.32 15.03
C GLY A 275 17.19 -12.68 14.37
N PHE A 276 16.20 -12.88 13.50
CA PHE A 276 16.04 -14.12 12.72
C PHE A 276 17.25 -14.43 11.83
N ALA A 277 18.08 -13.44 11.53
CA ALA A 277 19.33 -13.60 10.77
C ALA A 277 20.28 -14.68 11.33
N ASP A 278 20.25 -14.93 12.66
CA ASP A 278 21.09 -15.92 13.31
C ASP A 278 20.36 -17.23 13.65
N THR A 279 19.01 -17.23 13.62
CA THR A 279 18.17 -18.35 14.05
C THR A 279 17.51 -19.12 12.90
N TYR A 280 17.49 -18.58 11.67
CA TYR A 280 16.79 -19.25 10.55
C TYR A 280 17.35 -20.65 10.23
N LYS A 281 18.63 -20.89 10.52
CA LYS A 281 19.29 -22.19 10.28
C LYS A 281 18.87 -23.30 11.26
N GLU A 282 18.14 -22.97 12.33
CA GLU A 282 17.54 -23.97 13.22
C GLU A 282 16.35 -24.69 12.58
N PHE A 283 15.78 -24.09 11.52
CA PHE A 283 14.80 -24.75 10.68
C PHE A 283 15.52 -25.50 9.54
N SER A 284 14.94 -26.61 9.10
CA SER A 284 15.41 -27.25 7.87
C SER A 284 15.17 -26.35 6.65
N PRO A 285 15.99 -26.42 5.58
CA PRO A 285 15.81 -25.62 4.37
C PRO A 285 14.42 -25.73 3.73
N ASP A 286 13.73 -26.84 3.94
CA ASP A 286 12.38 -27.13 3.40
C ASP A 286 11.27 -26.92 4.43
N PHE A 287 11.56 -26.28 5.57
CA PHE A 287 10.57 -26.12 6.62
C PHE A 287 9.44 -25.17 6.22
N PHE A 288 9.74 -24.05 5.59
CA PHE A 288 8.75 -23.10 5.10
C PHE A 288 8.42 -23.38 3.64
N ASP A 289 7.13 -23.30 3.30
CA ASP A 289 6.63 -23.45 1.94
C ASP A 289 6.13 -22.12 1.33
N LEU A 290 5.98 -21.08 2.17
CA LEU A 290 5.70 -19.71 1.75
C LEU A 290 6.46 -18.71 2.63
N ILE A 291 7.11 -17.75 2.00
CA ILE A 291 7.75 -16.62 2.69
C ILE A 291 7.25 -15.32 2.09
N ILE A 292 6.76 -14.41 2.93
CA ILE A 292 6.42 -13.05 2.53
C ILE A 292 7.41 -12.08 3.16
N VAL A 293 8.00 -11.19 2.36
CA VAL A 293 8.92 -10.14 2.81
C VAL A 293 8.23 -8.79 2.64
N ASP A 294 7.83 -8.19 3.74
CA ASP A 294 7.26 -6.84 3.73
C ASP A 294 8.36 -5.78 3.70
N GLU A 295 8.08 -4.68 2.98
CA GLU A 295 9.03 -3.59 2.75
C GLU A 295 10.40 -4.06 2.22
N CYS A 296 10.39 -5.02 1.27
CA CYS A 296 11.59 -5.66 0.74
C CYS A 296 12.59 -4.70 0.03
N HIS A 297 12.21 -3.43 -0.18
CA HIS A 297 13.09 -2.38 -0.71
C HIS A 297 13.99 -1.75 0.36
N ARG A 298 13.79 -2.10 1.65
CA ARG A 298 14.50 -1.48 2.77
C ARG A 298 15.77 -2.22 3.11
N GLY A 299 16.75 -1.42 3.48
CA GLY A 299 18.04 -1.84 4.00
C GLY A 299 19.20 -1.08 3.36
N SER A 300 20.34 -1.06 4.06
CA SER A 300 21.66 -0.77 3.46
C SER A 300 22.06 -1.97 2.57
N ALA A 301 23.10 -1.86 1.77
CA ALA A 301 23.63 -3.01 1.01
C ALA A 301 23.94 -4.24 1.90
N LYS A 302 24.18 -4.02 3.21
CA LYS A 302 24.34 -5.08 4.21
C LYS A 302 22.99 -5.69 4.63
N ASP A 303 21.93 -4.90 4.74
CA ASP A 303 20.59 -5.36 5.17
C ASP A 303 19.89 -6.10 4.03
N ASP A 304 20.07 -5.68 2.78
CA ASP A 304 19.59 -6.39 1.59
C ASP A 304 20.23 -7.78 1.50
N SER A 305 21.44 -7.97 2.05
CA SER A 305 22.09 -9.27 2.17
C SER A 305 21.48 -10.18 3.25
N ALA A 306 20.81 -9.64 4.26
CA ALA A 306 20.28 -10.43 5.37
C ALA A 306 19.00 -11.19 4.97
N TRP A 307 17.98 -10.51 4.43
CA TRP A 307 16.77 -11.20 4.00
C TRP A 307 17.04 -12.10 2.77
N ARG A 308 17.95 -11.71 1.86
CA ARG A 308 18.34 -12.55 0.72
C ARG A 308 18.96 -13.88 1.18
N LYS A 309 19.86 -13.86 2.16
CA LYS A 309 20.44 -15.09 2.74
C LYS A 309 19.36 -16.00 3.32
N ILE A 310 18.34 -15.44 3.97
CA ILE A 310 17.21 -16.20 4.48
C ILE A 310 16.44 -16.84 3.31
N LEU A 311 16.14 -16.07 2.26
CA LEU A 311 15.42 -16.57 1.10
C LEU A 311 16.21 -17.59 0.29
N GLU A 312 17.52 -17.41 0.16
CA GLU A 312 18.43 -18.37 -0.49
C GLU A 312 18.50 -19.69 0.28
N TYR A 313 18.48 -19.62 1.62
CA TYR A 313 18.45 -20.81 2.46
C TYR A 313 17.14 -21.60 2.29
N PHE A 314 15.99 -20.90 2.20
CA PHE A 314 14.69 -21.51 1.97
C PHE A 314 14.27 -21.43 0.49
N LYS A 315 15.19 -21.73 -0.41
CA LYS A 315 15.02 -21.55 -1.88
C LYS A 315 13.83 -22.31 -2.48
N ASN A 316 13.36 -23.38 -1.82
CA ASN A 316 12.23 -24.21 -2.25
C ASN A 316 10.87 -23.60 -1.83
N ALA A 317 10.85 -22.62 -0.93
CA ALA A 317 9.65 -21.91 -0.57
C ALA A 317 9.19 -20.98 -1.70
N THR A 318 7.89 -20.80 -1.86
CA THR A 318 7.35 -19.67 -2.63
C THR A 318 7.68 -18.37 -1.90
N GLN A 319 8.16 -17.36 -2.60
CA GLN A 319 8.68 -16.12 -2.03
C GLN A 319 7.97 -14.91 -2.64
N ILE A 320 7.31 -14.12 -1.81
CA ILE A 320 6.56 -12.93 -2.24
C ILE A 320 7.20 -11.69 -1.60
N GLY A 321 7.75 -10.81 -2.42
CA GLY A 321 8.20 -9.49 -2.01
C GLY A 321 7.04 -8.48 -2.07
N MET A 322 6.90 -7.66 -1.04
CA MET A 322 5.94 -6.56 -1.00
C MET A 322 6.67 -5.24 -0.75
N THR A 323 6.35 -4.21 -1.53
CA THR A 323 7.01 -2.92 -1.42
C THR A 323 6.11 -1.79 -1.89
N ALA A 324 6.32 -0.58 -1.35
CA ALA A 324 5.69 0.63 -1.90
C ALA A 324 6.46 1.16 -3.14
N THR A 325 7.76 0.92 -3.19
CA THR A 325 8.65 1.40 -4.25
C THR A 325 9.73 0.36 -4.51
N PRO A 326 9.74 -0.30 -5.67
CA PRO A 326 10.84 -1.20 -6.02
C PRO A 326 12.16 -0.41 -6.03
N LYS A 327 13.19 -0.99 -5.47
CA LYS A 327 14.51 -0.37 -5.42
C LYS A 327 15.32 -0.87 -6.61
N GLU A 328 15.77 0.06 -7.43
CA GLU A 328 16.70 -0.17 -8.51
C GLU A 328 17.98 0.62 -8.23
N THR A 329 18.98 -0.02 -7.68
CA THR A 329 20.34 0.53 -7.56
C THR A 329 21.31 -0.43 -8.24
N LYS A 330 22.51 0.06 -8.60
CA LYS A 330 23.54 -0.76 -9.27
C LYS A 330 23.90 -2.05 -8.49
N ASP A 331 23.70 -2.06 -7.18
CA ASP A 331 24.12 -3.15 -6.29
C ASP A 331 22.97 -3.99 -5.75
N THR A 332 21.70 -3.55 -5.92
CA THR A 332 20.52 -4.25 -5.37
C THR A 332 19.27 -3.90 -6.15
N SER A 333 18.73 -4.89 -6.85
CA SER A 333 17.44 -4.78 -7.54
C SER A 333 16.47 -5.83 -6.98
N ASN A 334 15.29 -5.37 -6.53
CA ASN A 334 14.22 -6.28 -6.15
C ASN A 334 13.60 -6.97 -7.36
N ILE A 335 13.63 -6.29 -8.51
CA ILE A 335 13.16 -6.82 -9.79
C ILE A 335 14.07 -7.96 -10.25
N GLU A 336 15.39 -7.83 -10.06
CA GLU A 336 16.33 -8.91 -10.38
C GLU A 336 16.07 -10.18 -9.57
N TYR A 337 15.66 -10.04 -8.29
CA TYR A 337 15.41 -11.19 -7.43
C TYR A 337 14.02 -11.80 -7.60
N PHE A 338 12.98 -10.98 -7.58
CA PHE A 338 11.58 -11.42 -7.57
C PHE A 338 10.95 -11.46 -8.98
N GLY A 339 11.58 -10.83 -9.97
CA GLY A 339 10.99 -10.55 -11.27
C GLY A 339 10.19 -9.24 -11.30
N GLU A 340 9.64 -8.91 -12.48
CA GLU A 340 8.75 -7.77 -12.65
C GLU A 340 7.53 -7.87 -11.72
N PRO A 341 7.03 -6.72 -11.21
CA PRO A 341 5.84 -6.73 -10.37
C PRO A 341 4.63 -7.35 -11.08
N ILE A 342 4.05 -8.40 -10.49
CA ILE A 342 2.82 -9.01 -10.99
C ILE A 342 1.61 -8.09 -10.84
N TYR A 343 1.69 -7.13 -9.93
CA TYR A 343 0.69 -6.08 -9.74
C TYR A 343 1.32 -4.82 -9.17
N THR A 344 0.86 -3.67 -9.69
CA THR A 344 1.30 -2.34 -9.22
C THR A 344 0.09 -1.46 -8.94
N TYR A 345 -0.01 -0.93 -7.72
CA TYR A 345 -0.97 0.09 -7.32
C TYR A 345 -0.25 1.31 -6.77
N THR A 346 -0.20 2.36 -7.56
CA THR A 346 0.61 3.56 -7.29
C THR A 346 -0.09 4.52 -6.33
N LEU A 347 0.69 5.40 -5.68
CA LEU A 347 0.17 6.50 -4.88
C LEU A 347 -0.79 7.39 -5.67
N ARG A 348 -0.49 7.63 -6.96
CA ARG A 348 -1.37 8.42 -7.83
C ARG A 348 -2.73 7.76 -8.03
N GLN A 349 -2.76 6.47 -8.35
CA GLN A 349 -4.01 5.73 -8.47
C GLN A 349 -4.82 5.80 -7.18
N GLY A 350 -4.16 5.60 -6.01
CA GLY A 350 -4.83 5.69 -4.71
C GLY A 350 -5.45 7.06 -4.42
N ILE A 351 -4.82 8.15 -4.87
CA ILE A 351 -5.36 9.52 -4.77
C ILE A 351 -6.50 9.75 -5.78
N GLU A 352 -6.33 9.29 -7.02
CA GLU A 352 -7.34 9.43 -8.08
C GLU A 352 -8.62 8.63 -7.75
N ASP A 353 -8.47 7.46 -7.17
CA ASP A 353 -9.57 6.62 -6.69
C ASP A 353 -10.20 7.13 -5.38
N GLY A 354 -9.55 8.07 -4.69
CA GLY A 354 -10.02 8.66 -3.44
C GLY A 354 -9.81 7.78 -2.20
N PHE A 355 -8.97 6.76 -2.28
CA PHE A 355 -8.58 5.94 -1.12
C PHE A 355 -7.43 6.55 -0.33
N LEU A 356 -6.58 7.33 -0.98
CA LEU A 356 -5.50 8.08 -0.35
C LEU A 356 -5.78 9.58 -0.41
N ALA A 357 -5.33 10.30 0.63
CA ALA A 357 -5.49 11.74 0.70
C ALA A 357 -4.56 12.44 -0.32
N PRO A 358 -5.03 13.47 -1.02
CA PRO A 358 -4.16 14.31 -1.82
C PRO A 358 -3.24 15.13 -0.91
N TYR A 359 -2.01 15.41 -1.37
CA TYR A 359 -1.06 16.23 -0.65
C TYR A 359 -0.61 17.43 -1.50
N LYS A 360 -0.13 18.46 -0.79
CA LYS A 360 0.48 19.64 -1.39
C LYS A 360 1.91 19.79 -0.89
N VAL A 361 2.86 19.90 -1.80
CA VAL A 361 4.25 20.18 -1.46
C VAL A 361 4.46 21.71 -1.43
N VAL A 362 4.94 22.20 -0.30
CA VAL A 362 5.40 23.60 -0.16
C VAL A 362 6.90 23.56 0.06
N ARG A 363 7.66 24.12 -0.88
CA ARG A 363 9.10 24.27 -0.74
C ARG A 363 9.39 25.61 -0.10
N VAL A 364 10.18 25.58 0.97
CA VAL A 364 10.65 26.79 1.67
C VAL A 364 12.15 26.89 1.44
N GLY A 365 12.58 27.90 0.66
CA GLY A 365 13.99 28.22 0.48
C GLY A 365 14.53 28.97 1.71
N ILE A 366 15.73 28.61 2.13
CA ILE A 366 16.53 29.34 3.10
C ILE A 366 17.78 29.78 2.34
N ASP A 367 18.19 31.05 2.48
CA ASP A 367 19.29 31.64 1.67
C ASP A 367 20.55 30.76 1.70
N LYS A 368 20.96 30.31 2.89
CA LYS A 368 22.13 29.43 3.04
C LYS A 368 21.95 28.03 2.45
N ASP A 369 20.74 27.56 2.29
CA ASP A 369 20.46 26.28 1.63
C ASP A 369 20.58 26.40 0.10
N LEU A 370 20.39 27.61 -0.43
CA LEU A 370 20.46 27.93 -1.87
C LEU A 370 21.86 28.35 -2.30
N GLU A 371 22.54 29.19 -1.49
CA GLU A 371 23.82 29.83 -1.80
C GLU A 371 25.02 29.02 -1.27
N GLY A 372 24.79 28.04 -0.37
CA GLY A 372 25.84 27.39 0.38
C GLY A 372 26.33 28.23 1.56
N TYR A 373 27.22 27.66 2.34
CA TYR A 373 27.85 28.32 3.48
C TYR A 373 29.34 28.02 3.52
N ARG A 374 30.15 29.05 3.55
CA ARG A 374 31.58 28.95 3.80
C ARG A 374 31.92 29.58 5.15
N PRO A 375 32.41 28.79 6.13
CA PRO A 375 32.79 29.33 7.43
C PRO A 375 33.95 30.33 7.28
N THR A 376 34.00 31.32 8.15
CA THR A 376 35.17 32.19 8.23
C THR A 376 36.38 31.40 8.70
N LYS A 377 37.55 31.66 8.12
CA LYS A 377 38.81 30.98 8.45
C LYS A 377 39.07 31.00 9.97
N GLY A 378 39.41 29.84 10.53
CA GLY A 378 39.64 29.69 11.98
C GLY A 378 38.37 29.49 12.82
N LYS A 379 37.19 29.38 12.20
CA LYS A 379 35.96 29.07 12.94
C LYS A 379 36.01 27.66 13.47
N ARG A 380 35.65 27.48 14.75
CA ARG A 380 35.64 26.19 15.43
C ARG A 380 34.22 25.70 15.64
N ASP A 381 34.05 24.38 15.68
CA ASP A 381 32.80 23.72 16.06
C ASP A 381 32.55 23.76 17.59
N LYS A 382 31.46 23.16 18.03
CA LYS A 382 31.11 23.08 19.46
C LYS A 382 32.10 22.26 20.32
N TYR A 383 32.96 21.47 19.68
CA TYR A 383 34.01 20.69 20.33
C TYR A 383 35.37 21.37 20.28
N GLY A 384 35.45 22.61 19.73
CA GLY A 384 36.69 23.35 19.60
C GLY A 384 37.56 22.93 18.40
N ILE A 385 37.06 22.05 17.53
CA ILE A 385 37.75 21.59 16.34
C ILE A 385 37.54 22.63 15.24
N GLU A 386 38.62 23.02 14.53
CA GLU A 386 38.54 23.95 13.44
C GLU A 386 37.73 23.38 12.27
N ILE A 387 36.72 24.14 11.81
CA ILE A 387 35.86 23.75 10.70
C ILE A 387 36.66 23.96 9.39
N GLU A 388 36.72 22.90 8.57
CA GLU A 388 37.42 22.92 7.28
C GLU A 388 36.96 24.09 6.40
N ASP A 389 37.90 24.84 5.81
CA ASP A 389 37.62 25.97 4.94
C ASP A 389 37.20 25.45 3.53
N ARG A 390 35.97 25.07 3.42
CA ARG A 390 35.29 24.67 2.17
C ARG A 390 33.87 25.18 2.12
N GLU A 391 33.25 25.13 0.95
CA GLU A 391 31.85 25.43 0.82
C GLU A 391 31.02 24.22 1.29
N TYR A 392 30.10 24.49 2.22
CA TYR A 392 29.12 23.54 2.75
C TYR A 392 27.77 23.81 2.11
N ASN A 393 27.10 22.77 1.68
CA ASN A 393 25.77 22.86 1.11
C ASN A 393 24.77 22.05 1.94
N ILE A 394 23.51 22.05 1.54
CA ILE A 394 22.41 21.38 2.26
C ILE A 394 22.67 19.88 2.56
N LYS A 395 23.57 19.22 1.81
CA LYS A 395 23.93 17.82 2.06
C LYS A 395 24.89 17.64 3.23
N ASP A 396 25.60 18.69 3.58
CA ASP A 396 26.58 18.72 4.67
C ASP A 396 25.95 19.13 6.00
N TYR A 397 24.82 19.85 5.97
CA TYR A 397 24.17 20.36 7.17
C TYR A 397 23.64 19.23 8.04
N ASP A 398 23.81 19.42 9.35
CA ASP A 398 23.47 18.47 10.42
C ASP A 398 24.19 17.10 10.32
N LYS A 399 25.11 16.95 9.38
CA LYS A 399 26.06 15.83 9.33
C LYS A 399 27.49 16.27 9.62
N ASN A 400 28.02 17.15 8.75
CA ASN A 400 29.39 17.62 8.79
C ASN A 400 29.49 19.02 9.40
N LEU A 401 28.38 19.76 9.38
CA LEU A 401 28.26 21.11 9.93
C LEU A 401 26.91 21.32 10.57
N VAL A 402 26.88 21.57 11.88
CA VAL A 402 25.65 21.89 12.61
C VAL A 402 25.40 23.39 12.58
N LEU A 403 24.25 23.80 12.07
CA LEU A 403 23.79 25.18 12.03
C LEU A 403 22.57 25.35 12.95
N GLU A 404 22.80 25.65 14.24
CA GLU A 404 21.72 25.83 15.23
C GLU A 404 20.69 26.87 14.80
N LYS A 405 21.16 28.02 14.29
CA LYS A 405 20.29 29.10 13.77
C LYS A 405 19.39 28.64 12.60
N ARG A 406 19.84 27.65 11.82
CA ARG A 406 19.02 27.08 10.76
C ARG A 406 17.85 26.27 11.35
N THR A 407 18.12 25.44 12.35
CA THR A 407 17.10 24.65 13.06
C THR A 407 16.05 25.56 13.73
N GLU A 408 16.51 26.63 14.40
CA GLU A 408 15.63 27.65 14.99
C GLU A 408 14.76 28.36 13.94
N LEU A 409 15.34 28.73 12.80
CA LEU A 409 14.61 29.35 11.70
C LEU A 409 13.54 28.43 11.11
N VAL A 410 13.84 27.15 10.93
CA VAL A 410 12.85 26.14 10.48
C VAL A 410 11.72 26.02 11.50
N ALA A 411 12.03 25.85 12.78
CA ALA A 411 11.05 25.77 13.85
C ALA A 411 10.15 27.00 13.90
N LYS A 412 10.71 28.20 13.83
CA LYS A 412 9.98 29.46 13.77
C LYS A 412 9.06 29.55 12.55
N ARG A 413 9.59 29.25 11.36
CA ARG A 413 8.85 29.35 10.09
C ARG A 413 7.65 28.42 10.05
N VAL A 414 7.81 27.18 10.54
CA VAL A 414 6.71 26.22 10.63
C VAL A 414 5.71 26.64 11.70
N SER A 415 6.16 27.08 12.88
CA SER A 415 5.28 27.57 13.95
C SER A 415 4.44 28.78 13.51
N ASP A 416 5.04 29.73 12.81
CA ASP A 416 4.34 30.88 12.24
C ASP A 416 3.32 30.47 11.17
N PHE A 417 3.67 29.49 10.32
CA PHE A 417 2.75 28.92 9.34
C PHE A 417 1.53 28.27 10.03
N LEU A 418 1.76 27.47 11.07
CA LEU A 418 0.68 26.82 11.82
C LEU A 418 -0.21 27.85 12.54
N LYS A 419 0.37 28.91 13.14
CA LYS A 419 -0.34 30.03 13.75
C LYS A 419 -1.22 30.75 12.73
N LYS A 420 -0.64 31.15 11.58
CA LYS A 420 -1.34 31.87 10.50
C LYS A 420 -2.51 31.11 9.90
N ASN A 421 -2.44 29.79 9.88
CA ASN A 421 -3.47 28.93 9.31
C ASN A 421 -4.45 28.35 10.35
N ASN A 422 -4.44 28.83 11.60
CA ASN A 422 -5.24 28.29 12.70
C ASN A 422 -5.11 26.76 12.85
N SER A 423 -3.87 26.25 12.71
CA SER A 423 -3.57 24.80 12.66
C SER A 423 -2.59 24.39 13.75
N ARG A 424 -2.51 25.14 14.87
CA ARG A 424 -1.54 24.87 15.94
C ARG A 424 -1.72 23.49 16.60
N PHE A 425 -2.95 22.94 16.58
CA PHE A 425 -3.26 21.59 17.07
C PHE A 425 -3.30 20.51 15.98
N ALA A 426 -2.88 20.86 14.76
CA ALA A 426 -2.77 19.86 13.70
C ALA A 426 -1.52 18.99 13.91
N LYS A 427 -1.70 17.69 14.06
CA LYS A 427 -0.60 16.75 14.25
C LYS A 427 0.40 16.87 13.12
N THR A 428 1.67 17.10 13.48
CA THR A 428 2.77 17.43 12.55
C THR A 428 4.00 16.59 12.87
N ILE A 429 4.60 15.97 11.84
CA ILE A 429 5.86 15.22 11.96
C ILE A 429 6.99 16.04 11.34
N PHE A 430 8.11 16.16 12.07
CA PHE A 430 9.37 16.74 11.60
C PHE A 430 10.39 15.62 11.41
N PHE A 431 10.76 15.34 10.16
CA PHE A 431 11.81 14.40 9.84
C PHE A 431 13.17 15.09 9.85
N CYS A 432 14.01 14.70 10.79
CA CYS A 432 15.35 15.23 11.02
C CYS A 432 16.43 14.27 10.50
N VAL A 433 17.66 14.76 10.33
CA VAL A 433 18.80 13.99 9.78
C VAL A 433 19.17 12.83 10.71
N ASP A 434 19.26 13.11 12.01
CA ASP A 434 19.64 12.15 13.06
C ASP A 434 18.91 12.43 14.39
N ILE A 435 19.29 11.70 15.44
CA ILE A 435 18.68 11.80 16.78
C ILE A 435 18.98 13.16 17.42
N ASP A 436 20.21 13.65 17.27
CA ASP A 436 20.65 14.93 17.85
C ASP A 436 19.95 16.11 17.17
N HIS A 437 19.80 16.06 15.85
CA HIS A 437 19.01 17.05 15.13
C HIS A 437 17.53 17.03 15.56
N ALA A 438 16.94 15.84 15.77
CA ALA A 438 15.59 15.72 16.27
C ALA A 438 15.42 16.32 17.68
N ALA A 439 16.44 16.18 18.54
CA ALA A 439 16.44 16.80 19.87
C ALA A 439 16.53 18.34 19.79
N ARG A 440 17.43 18.88 18.95
CA ARG A 440 17.57 20.34 18.72
C ARG A 440 16.28 20.93 18.15
N MET A 441 15.67 20.26 17.17
CA MET A 441 14.41 20.68 16.57
C MET A 441 13.27 20.66 17.61
N ALA A 442 13.18 19.63 18.44
CA ALA A 442 12.19 19.58 19.52
C ALA A 442 12.35 20.74 20.50
N GLN A 443 13.60 21.08 20.87
CA GLN A 443 13.87 22.22 21.75
C GLN A 443 13.51 23.55 21.10
N ALA A 444 13.87 23.76 19.84
CA ALA A 444 13.49 24.96 19.09
C ALA A 444 11.97 25.12 18.97
N LEU A 445 11.26 24.03 18.70
CA LEU A 445 9.78 24.04 18.64
C LEU A 445 9.15 24.34 20.00
N ARG A 446 9.70 23.85 21.11
CA ARG A 446 9.25 24.20 22.47
C ARG A 446 9.43 25.69 22.75
N ASN A 447 10.54 26.26 22.34
CA ASN A 447 10.82 27.70 22.50
C ASN A 447 9.80 28.55 21.73
N GLU A 448 9.51 28.19 20.47
CA GLU A 448 8.56 28.91 19.60
C GLU A 448 7.09 28.77 20.02
N ASN A 449 6.75 27.71 20.75
CA ASN A 449 5.40 27.39 21.20
C ASN A 449 5.31 27.30 22.76
N GLY A 450 6.09 28.10 23.48
CA GLY A 450 6.18 28.06 24.93
C GLY A 450 4.85 28.29 25.66
N ASP A 451 3.91 28.98 25.05
CA ASP A 451 2.55 29.16 25.56
C ASP A 451 1.76 27.85 25.65
N LEU A 452 1.85 26.99 24.65
CA LEU A 452 1.18 25.68 24.62
C LEU A 452 1.96 24.59 25.36
N VAL A 453 3.28 24.64 25.31
CA VAL A 453 4.14 23.71 26.05
C VAL A 453 3.97 23.86 27.57
N ARG A 454 3.77 25.09 28.09
CA ARG A 454 3.45 25.33 29.51
C ARG A 454 2.09 24.75 29.90
N GLN A 455 1.13 24.71 28.98
CA GLN A 455 -0.18 24.09 29.22
C GLN A 455 -0.08 22.56 29.23
N ASN A 456 0.67 22.00 28.28
CA ASN A 456 0.92 20.56 28.20
C ASN A 456 2.30 20.27 27.59
N PRO A 457 3.25 19.72 28.37
CA PRO A 457 4.59 19.37 27.89
C PRO A 457 4.61 18.38 26.74
N LYS A 458 3.55 17.57 26.59
CA LYS A 458 3.39 16.63 25.45
C LYS A 458 3.04 17.32 24.13
N TYR A 459 2.87 18.66 24.12
CA TYR A 459 2.64 19.39 22.87
C TYR A 459 3.77 19.17 21.86
N VAL A 460 5.04 19.11 22.32
CA VAL A 460 6.21 18.80 21.49
C VAL A 460 6.93 17.58 22.07
N VAL A 461 6.99 16.49 21.31
CA VAL A 461 7.63 15.23 21.73
C VAL A 461 8.68 14.78 20.71
N GLN A 462 9.85 14.39 21.18
CA GLN A 462 10.87 13.71 20.39
C GLN A 462 10.58 12.20 20.39
N MET A 463 10.40 11.62 19.20
CA MET A 463 10.19 10.18 19.00
C MET A 463 11.35 9.60 18.17
N THR A 464 12.37 9.15 18.87
CA THR A 464 13.55 8.50 18.26
C THR A 464 13.85 7.21 19.01
N SER A 465 14.63 6.31 18.42
CA SER A 465 15.02 5.05 19.08
C SER A 465 15.70 5.35 20.44
N GLY A 466 15.17 4.79 21.52
CA GLY A 466 15.67 5.00 22.87
C GLY A 466 15.12 6.24 23.59
N SER A 467 14.29 7.09 22.96
CA SER A 467 13.65 8.19 23.66
C SER A 467 12.38 7.73 24.40
N GLU A 468 12.10 8.35 25.57
CA GLU A 468 10.84 8.09 26.28
C GLU A 468 9.59 8.45 25.45
N GLY A 469 9.72 9.39 24.52
CA GLY A 469 8.63 9.80 23.65
C GLY A 469 8.07 8.70 22.75
N VAL A 470 8.79 7.59 22.57
CA VAL A 470 8.27 6.41 21.83
C VAL A 470 7.03 5.83 22.51
N LYS A 471 6.89 5.95 23.82
CA LYS A 471 5.71 5.52 24.57
C LYS A 471 4.44 6.29 24.17
N GLU A 472 4.59 7.50 23.61
CA GLU A 472 3.49 8.35 23.15
C GLU A 472 3.09 8.08 21.68
N LEU A 473 3.70 7.09 21.04
CA LEU A 473 3.43 6.79 19.62
C LEU A 473 1.97 6.38 19.39
N GLU A 474 1.42 5.57 20.26
CA GLU A 474 0.03 5.13 20.20
C GLU A 474 -0.94 6.32 20.34
N ASN A 475 -0.70 7.20 21.31
CA ASN A 475 -1.47 8.43 21.49
C ASN A 475 -1.37 9.36 20.26
N PHE A 476 -0.19 9.45 19.66
CA PHE A 476 0.00 10.25 18.45
C PHE A 476 -0.80 9.71 17.26
N MET A 477 -0.92 8.40 17.13
CA MET A 477 -1.67 7.75 16.06
C MET A 477 -3.19 7.73 16.30
N THR A 478 -3.63 7.89 17.55
CA THR A 478 -5.05 7.84 17.92
C THR A 478 -5.73 9.16 17.59
N ALA A 479 -6.91 9.11 16.95
CA ALA A 479 -7.64 10.29 16.49
C ALA A 479 -8.19 11.13 17.65
N ASP A 480 -8.67 10.48 18.70
CA ASP A 480 -9.33 11.12 19.84
C ASP A 480 -8.32 11.66 20.87
N GLU A 481 -7.03 11.31 20.73
CA GLU A 481 -5.99 11.83 21.60
C GLU A 481 -5.43 13.16 21.06
N PRO A 482 -5.59 14.28 21.79
CA PRO A 482 -5.15 15.58 21.32
C PRO A 482 -3.62 15.76 21.32
N TYR A 483 -2.90 14.99 22.12
CA TYR A 483 -1.44 15.06 22.29
C TYR A 483 -0.78 13.71 22.02
N PRO A 484 0.46 13.69 21.51
CA PRO A 484 1.31 14.80 21.07
C PRO A 484 0.81 15.49 19.79
N VAL A 485 1.23 16.78 19.61
CA VAL A 485 0.89 17.56 18.42
C VAL A 485 2.06 17.68 17.47
N LEU A 486 3.21 18.18 17.94
CA LEU A 486 4.43 18.32 17.15
C LEU A 486 5.42 17.21 17.52
N VAL A 487 5.77 16.39 16.56
CA VAL A 487 6.66 15.24 16.79
C VAL A 487 7.91 15.39 15.94
N THR A 488 9.09 15.29 16.58
CA THR A 488 10.38 15.24 15.88
C THR A 488 10.91 13.82 15.85
N THR A 489 11.39 13.38 14.71
CA THR A 489 11.91 12.02 14.52
C THR A 489 13.05 11.99 13.52
N SER A 490 13.85 10.94 13.55
CA SER A 490 14.88 10.71 12.53
C SER A 490 14.48 9.59 11.56
N LYS A 491 14.35 8.35 12.06
CA LYS A 491 14.04 7.18 11.23
C LYS A 491 12.77 6.44 11.67
N LEU A 492 12.32 6.65 12.91
CA LEU A 492 11.31 5.79 13.54
C LEU A 492 9.96 5.83 12.81
N LEU A 493 9.53 7.00 12.37
CA LEU A 493 8.21 7.23 11.75
C LEU A 493 8.23 7.23 10.22
N THR A 494 9.34 6.86 9.59
CA THR A 494 9.48 6.95 8.13
C THR A 494 8.63 5.96 7.35
N THR A 495 8.27 4.82 7.97
CA THR A 495 7.36 3.82 7.36
C THR A 495 6.82 2.87 8.41
N GLY A 496 5.72 2.17 8.07
CA GLY A 496 5.08 1.20 8.95
C GLY A 496 4.29 1.81 10.10
N VAL A 497 4.13 3.14 10.09
CA VAL A 497 3.28 3.86 11.03
C VAL A 497 2.09 4.38 10.24
N ASP A 498 0.91 3.89 10.56
CA ASP A 498 -0.34 4.37 10.00
C ASP A 498 -0.87 5.49 10.90
N ALA A 499 -0.67 6.72 10.48
CA ALA A 499 -1.01 7.91 11.24
C ALA A 499 -1.99 8.80 10.47
N ASP A 500 -3.23 8.35 10.36
CA ASP A 500 -4.32 9.04 9.65
C ASP A 500 -4.61 10.44 10.19
N THR A 501 -4.16 10.73 11.40
CA THR A 501 -4.37 12.01 12.09
C THR A 501 -3.38 13.09 11.68
N VAL A 502 -2.27 12.73 11.02
CA VAL A 502 -1.19 13.66 10.64
C VAL A 502 -1.63 14.53 9.47
N LYS A 503 -1.53 15.85 9.65
CA LYS A 503 -1.88 16.86 8.64
C LYS A 503 -0.69 17.48 7.96
N PHE A 504 0.44 17.58 8.65
CA PHE A 504 1.65 18.19 8.11
C PHE A 504 2.87 17.29 8.30
N ILE A 505 3.70 17.25 7.27
CA ILE A 505 4.99 16.58 7.30
C ILE A 505 6.03 17.62 6.90
N VAL A 506 7.02 17.84 7.78
CA VAL A 506 8.14 18.73 7.56
C VAL A 506 9.37 17.87 7.30
N LEU A 507 9.97 18.04 6.13
CA LEU A 507 11.18 17.34 5.74
C LEU A 507 12.37 18.30 5.91
N ASP A 508 13.08 18.16 7.02
CA ASP A 508 14.30 18.93 7.33
C ASP A 508 15.54 18.02 7.26
N SER A 509 15.60 17.24 6.19
CA SER A 509 16.72 16.35 5.90
C SER A 509 16.89 16.17 4.40
N ASN A 510 18.15 16.19 3.94
CA ASN A 510 18.49 15.97 2.53
C ASN A 510 18.74 14.47 2.23
N ARG A 511 17.92 13.58 2.78
CA ARG A 511 18.06 12.14 2.56
C ARG A 511 17.34 11.66 1.31
N SER A 512 17.72 10.45 0.86
CA SER A 512 17.10 9.72 -0.24
C SER A 512 15.58 9.48 -0.06
N GLU A 513 15.03 9.80 1.11
CA GLU A 513 13.59 9.78 1.43
C GLU A 513 12.87 11.02 0.90
N GLU A 514 13.53 12.19 0.78
CA GLU A 514 13.08 13.27 -0.11
C GLU A 514 12.97 12.79 -1.56
N ARG A 515 13.83 11.86 -1.98
CA ARG A 515 13.70 11.21 -3.29
C ARG A 515 12.50 10.27 -3.37
N ARG A 516 11.99 9.70 -2.28
CA ARG A 516 10.82 8.82 -2.29
C ARG A 516 9.52 9.60 -2.41
N VAL A 517 9.31 10.61 -1.57
CA VAL A 517 8.21 11.56 -1.74
C VAL A 517 8.41 12.38 -3.02
N GLY A 518 9.63 12.76 -3.35
CA GLY A 518 9.97 13.54 -4.53
C GLY A 518 10.14 12.77 -5.83
N LYS A 519 10.47 11.47 -5.87
CA LYS A 519 10.47 10.67 -7.12
C LYS A 519 9.06 10.28 -7.54
N GLU A 520 8.20 9.94 -6.61
CA GLU A 520 6.79 9.75 -6.91
C GLU A 520 6.12 11.07 -7.31
N CYS A 521 6.60 12.22 -6.81
CA CYS A 521 6.19 13.55 -7.25
C CYS A 521 6.92 14.04 -8.51
N ARG A 522 8.25 13.78 -8.68
CA ARG A 522 9.06 14.31 -9.80
C ARG A 522 8.91 13.53 -11.10
N SER A 523 8.58 12.26 -11.08
CA SER A 523 8.38 11.50 -12.33
C SER A 523 7.22 12.01 -13.18
N ARG A 524 6.49 13.07 -12.72
CA ARG A 524 5.27 13.58 -13.36
C ARG A 524 5.10 15.10 -13.39
N TRP A 525 6.09 15.87 -12.98
CA TRP A 525 6.13 17.30 -13.19
C TRP A 525 7.28 17.65 -14.14
N SER A 526 7.20 17.19 -15.38
CA SER A 526 7.81 17.86 -16.51
C SER A 526 6.91 19.04 -16.87
N PRO A 527 7.42 20.27 -17.02
CA PRO A 527 6.62 21.41 -17.46
C PRO A 527 6.23 21.33 -18.95
N TYR A 528 6.53 20.23 -19.63
CA TYR A 528 6.19 20.00 -21.03
C TYR A 528 5.49 18.63 -21.14
N HIS A 529 4.21 18.64 -20.92
CA HIS A 529 3.14 17.90 -21.59
C HIS A 529 1.82 18.20 -20.91
#